data_b99609fee1a448fdc41e14eca4897d7b
#
_entry.id   b99609fee1a448fdc41e14eca4897d7b
#
_cell.length_a   1.000
_cell.length_b   1.000
_cell.length_c   1.000
_cell.angle_alpha   90.00
_cell.angle_beta   90.00
_cell.angle_gamma   90.00
#
_symmetry.space_group_name_H-M   'P 1'
#
loop_
_entity.id
_entity.type
_entity.pdbx_description
1 polymer ?
#
loop_
_entity_poly.entity_id
_entity_poly.type
_entity_poly.pdbx_seq_one_letter_code
_entity_poly.pdbx_strand_id
1 'polypeptide(L)'
;MVMDNICYLLNNFLHCSAYENVIFCWVMHEQSIVDEIVSKLDTEECRVIKISLIVDEANLRKRLLSDIANKIRMEEIMDKSIARIQMYQVLNTVKIDTSNKSVCEIAEEIAAL
;
A
#
# COMPACT_ATOMS: atom_id res chain seq x y z
N MET A 1 -7.83 14.59 11.39
CA MET A 1 -7.02 14.18 12.57
C MET A 1 -6.09 13.02 12.28
N VAL A 2 -6.58 11.89 11.80
CA VAL A 2 -5.73 10.74 11.45
C VAL A 2 -4.70 11.10 10.38
N MET A 3 -5.13 11.77 9.33
CA MET A 3 -4.25 12.22 8.25
C MET A 3 -3.14 13.14 8.76
N ASP A 4 -3.46 14.07 9.63
CA ASP A 4 -2.47 15.00 10.20
C ASP A 4 -1.45 14.28 11.06
N ASN A 5 -1.88 13.29 11.84
CA ASN A 5 -0.98 12.47 12.66
C ASN A 5 -0.03 11.63 11.80
N ILE A 6 -0.54 11.02 10.74
CA ILE A 6 0.27 10.24 9.79
C ILE A 6 1.33 11.13 9.17
N CYS A 7 0.95 12.29 8.64
CA CYS A 7 1.87 13.21 7.97
C CYS A 7 2.89 13.82 8.94
N TYR A 8 2.49 14.10 10.17
CA TYR A 8 3.40 14.58 11.21
C TYR A 8 4.51 13.55 11.48
N LEU A 9 4.14 12.29 11.70
CA LEU A 9 5.11 11.23 11.95
C LEU A 9 6.01 10.97 10.74
N LEU A 10 5.44 10.93 9.53
CA LEU A 10 6.21 10.72 8.31
C LEU A 10 7.22 11.84 8.08
N ASN A 11 6.84 13.09 8.30
CA ASN A 11 7.77 14.22 8.17
C ASN A 11 8.92 14.13 9.18
N ASN A 12 8.64 13.68 10.40
CA ASN A 12 9.68 13.44 11.39
C ASN A 12 10.69 12.39 10.93
N PHE A 13 10.21 11.30 10.34
CA PHE A 13 11.07 10.27 9.78
C PHE A 13 11.86 10.77 8.57
N LEU A 14 11.23 11.53 7.67
CA LEU A 14 11.90 12.09 6.49
C LEU A 14 13.01 13.06 6.86
N HIS A 15 12.86 13.79 7.95
CA HIS A 15 13.88 14.74 8.45
C HIS A 15 14.98 14.05 9.28
N CYS A 16 14.86 12.77 9.56
CA CYS A 16 15.86 12.03 10.33
C CYS A 16 16.98 11.52 9.42
N SER A 17 18.20 12.01 9.63
CA SER A 17 19.37 11.62 8.82
C SER A 17 19.83 10.18 9.04
N ALA A 18 19.30 9.50 10.04
CA ALA A 18 19.63 8.10 10.32
C ALA A 18 18.95 7.12 9.34
N TYR A 19 17.91 7.56 8.62
CA TYR A 19 17.14 6.71 7.71
C TYR A 19 17.48 7.03 6.25
N GLU A 20 17.82 6.01 5.47
CA GLU A 20 17.98 6.12 4.00
C GLU A 20 16.65 5.94 3.29
N ASN A 21 15.77 5.10 3.85
CA ASN A 21 14.47 4.80 3.27
C ASN A 21 13.38 4.87 4.35
N VAL A 22 12.25 5.41 3.95
CA VAL A 22 11.03 5.41 4.77
C VAL A 22 9.94 4.71 3.97
N ILE A 23 9.34 3.68 4.56
CA ILE A 23 8.28 2.89 3.92
C ILE A 23 6.99 3.12 4.70
N PHE A 24 5.95 3.49 3.98
CA PHE A 24 4.63 3.70 4.55
C PHE A 24 3.60 2.83 3.84
N CYS A 25 2.83 2.08 4.61
CA CYS A 25 1.78 1.19 4.12
C CYS A 25 0.45 1.57 4.77
N TRP A 26 -0.56 1.75 3.94
CA TRP A 26 -1.92 2.03 4.39
C TRP A 26 -2.93 1.68 3.31
N VAL A 27 -4.21 1.64 3.65
CA VAL A 27 -5.28 1.44 2.67
C VAL A 27 -5.54 2.76 1.95
N MET A 28 -5.03 2.88 0.74
CA MET A 28 -5.11 4.10 -0.09
C MET A 28 -5.74 3.75 -1.44
N HIS A 29 -7.03 3.44 -1.42
CA HIS A 29 -7.76 2.97 -2.60
C HIS A 29 -8.31 4.10 -3.48
N GLU A 30 -8.13 5.35 -3.09
CA GLU A 30 -8.54 6.54 -3.84
C GLU A 30 -7.34 7.44 -4.12
N GLN A 31 -7.27 7.99 -5.34
CA GLN A 31 -6.18 8.88 -5.73
C GLN A 31 -6.08 10.11 -4.82
N SER A 32 -7.22 10.63 -4.37
CA SER A 32 -7.26 11.79 -3.46
C SER A 32 -6.54 11.53 -2.13
N ILE A 33 -6.60 10.31 -1.62
CA ILE A 33 -5.90 9.93 -0.37
C ILE A 33 -4.40 9.98 -0.59
N VAL A 34 -3.92 9.38 -1.68
CA VAL A 34 -2.48 9.36 -2.04
C VAL A 34 -1.98 10.79 -2.23
N ASP A 35 -2.70 11.59 -3.01
CA ASP A 35 -2.31 12.97 -3.32
C ASP A 35 -2.30 13.85 -2.07
N GLU A 36 -3.27 13.69 -1.18
CA GLU A 36 -3.33 14.44 0.07
C GLU A 36 -2.12 14.15 0.97
N ILE A 37 -1.77 12.88 1.13
CA ILE A 37 -0.61 12.49 1.93
C ILE A 37 0.67 13.08 1.34
N VAL A 38 0.91 12.87 0.06
CA VAL A 38 2.14 13.35 -0.61
C VAL A 38 2.23 14.87 -0.54
N SER A 39 1.10 15.59 -0.69
CA SER A 39 1.07 17.06 -0.64
C SER A 39 1.46 17.63 0.72
N LYS A 40 1.23 16.86 1.79
CA LYS A 40 1.54 17.28 3.17
C LYS A 40 2.94 16.88 3.64
N LEU A 41 3.66 16.10 2.83
CA LEU A 41 5.01 15.64 3.17
C LEU A 41 6.07 16.58 2.60
N ASP A 42 7.14 16.80 3.37
CA ASP A 42 8.33 17.48 2.89
C ASP A 42 9.22 16.49 2.15
N THR A 43 9.07 16.46 0.83
CA THR A 43 9.77 15.52 -0.05
C THR A 43 10.84 16.17 -0.92
N GLU A 44 11.29 17.40 -0.55
CA GLU A 44 12.19 18.19 -1.38
C GLU A 44 13.48 17.46 -1.74
N GLU A 45 14.05 16.71 -0.79
CA GLU A 45 15.29 15.95 -1.00
C GLU A 45 15.03 14.44 -1.14
N CYS A 46 13.77 14.04 -1.38
CA CYS A 46 13.38 12.64 -1.39
C CYS A 46 12.87 12.22 -2.78
N ARG A 47 13.17 10.98 -3.15
CA ARG A 47 12.49 10.34 -4.28
C ARG A 47 11.25 9.63 -3.74
N VAL A 48 10.08 10.06 -4.19
CA VAL A 48 8.81 9.46 -3.79
C VAL A 48 8.41 8.41 -4.81
N ILE A 49 8.22 7.17 -4.34
CA ILE A 49 7.74 6.07 -5.17
C ILE A 49 6.38 5.63 -4.62
N LYS A 50 5.36 5.74 -5.46
CA LYS A 50 3.99 5.34 -5.12
C LYS A 50 3.73 3.98 -5.75
N ILE A 51 3.45 2.97 -4.93
CA ILE A 51 3.32 1.58 -5.34
C ILE A 51 1.94 1.06 -4.93
N SER A 52 1.26 0.39 -5.86
CA SER A 52 0.08 -0.40 -5.57
C SER A 52 0.39 -1.88 -5.78
N LEU A 53 0.23 -2.66 -4.73
CA LEU A 53 0.29 -4.11 -4.83
C LEU A 53 -1.07 -4.61 -5.29
N ILE A 54 -1.11 -5.23 -6.46
CA ILE A 54 -2.35 -5.71 -7.06
C ILE A 54 -2.39 -7.23 -7.09
N VAL A 55 -3.58 -7.77 -7.21
CA VAL A 55 -3.82 -9.21 -7.24
C VAL A 55 -5.09 -9.47 -8.06
N ASP A 56 -5.15 -10.63 -8.74
CA ASP A 56 -6.39 -11.04 -9.39
C ASP A 56 -7.44 -11.48 -8.36
N GLU A 57 -8.70 -11.50 -8.77
CA GLU A 57 -9.82 -11.84 -7.88
C GLU A 57 -9.70 -13.27 -7.32
N ALA A 58 -9.31 -14.24 -8.14
CA ALA A 58 -9.21 -15.63 -7.73
C ALA A 58 -8.17 -15.82 -6.61
N ASN A 59 -6.98 -15.23 -6.77
CA ASN A 59 -5.93 -15.30 -5.76
C ASN A 59 -6.30 -14.52 -4.50
N LEU A 60 -6.96 -13.36 -4.64
CA LEU A 60 -7.42 -12.59 -3.49
C LEU A 60 -8.44 -13.37 -2.68
N ARG A 61 -9.43 -13.98 -3.34
CA ARG A 61 -10.42 -14.85 -2.67
C ARG A 61 -9.74 -15.98 -1.90
N LYS A 62 -8.77 -16.63 -2.52
CA LYS A 62 -8.03 -17.75 -1.89
C LYS A 62 -7.30 -17.27 -0.62
N ARG A 63 -6.61 -16.15 -0.69
CA ARG A 63 -5.89 -15.57 0.46
C ARG A 63 -6.83 -15.18 1.60
N LEU A 64 -7.95 -14.52 1.27
CA LEU A 64 -8.95 -14.10 2.25
C LEU A 64 -9.67 -15.28 2.89
N LEU A 65 -10.00 -16.31 2.11
CA LEU A 65 -10.60 -17.53 2.64
C LEU A 65 -9.67 -18.24 3.63
N SER A 66 -8.37 -18.27 3.33
CA SER A 66 -7.37 -18.82 4.26
C SER A 66 -7.33 -18.01 5.56
N ASP A 67 -7.35 -16.69 5.48
CA ASP A 67 -7.36 -15.81 6.65
C ASP A 67 -8.63 -15.97 7.49
N ILE A 68 -9.78 -16.11 6.84
CA ILE A 68 -11.06 -16.36 7.51
C ILE A 68 -11.05 -17.72 8.22
N ALA A 69 -10.56 -18.76 7.55
CA ALA A 69 -10.46 -20.11 8.10
C ALA A 69 -9.53 -20.14 9.33
N ASN A 70 -8.48 -19.32 9.33
CA ASN A 70 -7.54 -19.18 10.46
C ASN A 70 -7.98 -18.13 11.49
N LYS A 71 -9.19 -17.58 11.36
CA LYS A 71 -9.76 -16.55 12.24
C LYS A 71 -8.94 -15.26 12.31
N ILE A 72 -8.15 -14.97 11.28
CA ILE A 72 -7.36 -13.73 11.18
C ILE A 72 -8.26 -12.58 10.72
N ARG A 73 -9.25 -12.87 9.85
CA ARG A 73 -10.17 -11.87 9.29
C ARG A 73 -11.62 -12.35 9.39
N MET A 74 -12.55 -11.38 9.35
CA MET A 74 -13.99 -11.65 9.32
C MET A 74 -14.48 -11.79 7.87
N GLU A 75 -15.59 -12.50 7.66
CA GLU A 75 -16.15 -12.77 6.33
C GLU A 75 -16.51 -11.50 5.55
N GLU A 76 -16.91 -10.44 6.24
CA GLU A 76 -17.31 -9.16 5.63
C GLU A 76 -16.17 -8.51 4.83
N ILE A 77 -14.91 -8.84 5.10
CA ILE A 77 -13.78 -8.27 4.38
C ILE A 77 -13.73 -8.70 2.91
N MET A 78 -14.31 -9.87 2.59
CA MET A 78 -14.26 -10.46 1.24
C MET A 78 -14.83 -9.51 0.19
N ASP A 79 -16.08 -9.09 0.35
CA ASP A 79 -16.76 -8.25 -0.63
C ASP A 79 -16.11 -6.87 -0.77
N LYS A 80 -15.71 -6.26 0.34
CA LYS A 80 -15.02 -4.97 0.34
C LYS A 80 -13.69 -5.04 -0.41
N SER A 81 -12.90 -6.07 -0.15
CA SER A 81 -11.58 -6.22 -0.77
C SER A 81 -11.70 -6.45 -2.26
N ILE A 82 -12.64 -7.28 -2.70
CA ILE A 82 -12.88 -7.56 -4.12
C ILE A 82 -13.36 -6.30 -4.84
N ALA A 83 -14.28 -5.55 -4.24
CA ALA A 83 -14.77 -4.30 -4.82
C ALA A 83 -13.65 -3.26 -5.02
N ARG A 84 -12.62 -3.29 -4.18
CA ARG A 84 -11.49 -2.35 -4.25
C ARG A 84 -10.45 -2.70 -5.31
N ILE A 85 -10.44 -3.93 -5.86
CA ILE A 85 -9.48 -4.33 -6.90
C ILE A 85 -9.47 -3.33 -8.05
N GLN A 86 -10.63 -2.96 -8.58
CA GLN A 86 -10.74 -2.01 -9.69
C GLN A 86 -10.27 -0.61 -9.29
N MET A 87 -10.49 -0.20 -8.06
CA MET A 87 -10.07 1.11 -7.57
C MET A 87 -8.55 1.23 -7.56
N TYR A 88 -7.83 0.19 -7.17
CA TYR A 88 -6.37 0.19 -7.21
C TYR A 88 -5.81 0.22 -8.63
N GLN A 89 -6.51 -0.40 -9.59
CA GLN A 89 -6.07 -0.44 -10.99
C GLN A 89 -5.98 0.95 -11.64
N VAL A 90 -6.85 1.88 -11.24
CA VAL A 90 -6.92 3.21 -11.84
C VAL A 90 -6.05 4.25 -11.13
N LEU A 91 -5.37 3.90 -10.05
CA LEU A 91 -4.48 4.80 -9.34
C LEU A 91 -3.24 5.14 -10.19
N ASN A 92 -2.74 6.37 -10.06
CA ASN A 92 -1.49 6.79 -10.67
C ASN A 92 -0.30 6.32 -9.83
N THR A 93 -0.03 5.04 -9.87
CA THR A 93 1.01 4.37 -9.07
C THR A 93 1.68 3.29 -9.91
N VAL A 94 2.89 2.88 -9.48
CA VAL A 94 3.55 1.70 -10.05
C VAL A 94 2.80 0.46 -9.58
N LYS A 95 2.35 -0.38 -10.50
CA LYS A 95 1.60 -1.61 -10.18
C LYS A 95 2.57 -2.79 -10.09
N ILE A 96 2.50 -3.53 -8.99
CA ILE A 96 3.22 -4.78 -8.82
C ILE A 96 2.17 -5.88 -8.62
N ASP A 97 2.10 -6.79 -9.58
CA ASP A 97 1.18 -7.93 -9.50
C ASP A 97 1.75 -8.97 -8.53
N THR A 98 0.96 -9.30 -7.51
CA THR A 98 1.34 -10.23 -6.46
C THR A 98 0.69 -11.61 -6.60
N SER A 99 -0.09 -11.84 -7.67
CA SER A 99 -0.94 -13.01 -7.81
C SER A 99 -0.19 -14.35 -7.73
N ASN A 100 0.97 -14.44 -8.35
CA ASN A 100 1.77 -15.67 -8.45
C ASN A 100 3.20 -15.48 -7.95
N LYS A 101 3.41 -14.56 -7.00
CA LYS A 101 4.74 -14.24 -6.49
C LYS A 101 4.83 -14.49 -4.99
N SER A 102 6.01 -14.88 -4.52
CA SER A 102 6.31 -14.97 -3.10
C SER A 102 6.54 -13.58 -2.50
N VAL A 103 6.48 -13.50 -1.18
CA VAL A 103 6.78 -12.25 -0.45
C VAL A 103 8.20 -11.75 -0.79
N CYS A 104 9.18 -12.67 -0.87
CA CYS A 104 10.55 -12.31 -1.21
C CYS A 104 10.68 -11.74 -2.62
N GLU A 105 10.00 -12.33 -3.62
CA GLU A 105 10.01 -11.83 -4.99
C GLU A 105 9.42 -10.42 -5.08
N ILE A 106 8.31 -10.18 -4.37
CA ILE A 106 7.66 -8.86 -4.32
C ILE A 106 8.59 -7.84 -3.67
N ALA A 107 9.21 -8.18 -2.56
CA ALA A 107 10.16 -7.31 -1.86
C ALA A 107 11.35 -6.94 -2.74
N GLU A 108 11.89 -7.88 -3.51
CA GLU A 108 12.98 -7.64 -4.46
C GLU A 108 12.55 -6.68 -5.57
N GLU A 109 11.35 -6.82 -6.11
CA GLU A 109 10.82 -5.90 -7.13
C GLU A 109 10.68 -4.48 -6.59
N ILE A 110 10.19 -4.32 -5.35
CA ILE A 110 10.09 -3.02 -4.69
C ILE A 110 11.47 -2.41 -4.50
N ALA A 111 12.43 -3.17 -4.03
CA ALA A 111 13.81 -2.70 -3.79
C ALA A 111 14.52 -2.29 -5.07
N ALA A 112 14.13 -2.84 -6.22
CA ALA A 112 14.72 -2.51 -7.53
C ALA A 112 14.17 -1.22 -8.16
N LEU A 113 13.13 -0.63 -7.59
CA LEU A 113 12.52 0.60 -8.12
C LEU A 113 13.37 1.86 -7.92
#